data_6f72ad4b93e890bb65075fb086ef9c61
#
_entry.id   6f72ad4b93e890bb65075fb086ef9c61
#
_cell.length_a   1.000
_cell.length_b   1.000
_cell.length_c   1.000
_cell.angle_alpha   90.00
_cell.angle_beta   90.00
_cell.angle_gamma   90.00
#
_symmetry.space_group_name_H-M   'P 1'
#
loop_
_entity.id
_entity.type
_entity.pdbx_description
1 polymer ?
#
loop_
_entity_poly.entity_id
_entity_poly.type
_entity_poly.pdbx_seq_one_letter_code
_entity_poly.pdbx_strand_id
1 'polypeptide(L)'
;MVRKAGKWMALGLTVTLLLTGCGNVQVKEAVTESEAEIQVETVEDIAPESSQETAEESTEESEEEVAMSTNPKQVVVYFANWNLNEKPADAGGEVASIPWDSVSYVNHAFWAVVPADGSTETSTERRNNGEEARTEFKIVSTDPKNDYEDTTPSAIDPSMARNHFAEYAAYSEKYPDVNIMLSIGGWSRCGYFSEMAYTQEGRNSFVQSCMEVLQEYPWIDGIDIDWEYPGGSKDGERKPEGDDDQGCPIFGTVQEDDANFALLLSDLRTALDENFGAGVKKLTACASASTAWTLPCQDWAAAEPYLDMINIMTYDLAGTWDGVTGHAGSVTGAKNAAVYLVMKDIPAEKLCIGSPMYAMALQMKSIPSGTVVGTAIESYKPTDHEIDEEELSGYIADAVSGYTIKQDGLRYVMDEEFDQGTAGWHMGYDKNNGAAYLYNDDESSSYYKWYLSYEDALSLQGKLDYIQEKDLAGIIVWESSLDLPTHEYIRQMGDQLLGESL
;
A
#
# COMPACT_ATOMS: atom_id res chain seq x y z
N MET A 1 -32.67 -55.77 9.14
CA MET A 1 -32.08 -54.61 8.45
C MET A 1 -31.52 -53.68 9.51
N VAL A 2 -30.22 -53.73 9.67
CA VAL A 2 -29.51 -52.98 10.72
C VAL A 2 -28.84 -51.78 10.07
N ARG A 3 -29.22 -50.54 10.46
CA ARG A 3 -28.53 -49.31 10.06
C ARG A 3 -27.36 -49.08 11.01
N LYS A 4 -26.14 -49.06 10.49
CA LYS A 4 -24.94 -48.62 11.20
C LYS A 4 -24.91 -47.11 11.24
N ALA A 5 -24.85 -46.55 12.45
CA ALA A 5 -24.53 -45.13 12.69
C ALA A 5 -23.02 -44.97 12.62
N GLY A 6 -22.54 -44.05 11.78
CA GLY A 6 -21.14 -43.63 11.74
C GLY A 6 -20.86 -42.57 12.80
N LYS A 7 -19.84 -42.80 13.61
CA LYS A 7 -19.29 -41.80 14.53
C LYS A 7 -18.37 -40.84 13.76
N TRP A 8 -18.58 -39.56 13.90
CA TRP A 8 -17.64 -38.54 13.49
C TRP A 8 -16.72 -38.20 14.67
N MET A 9 -15.42 -38.33 14.48
CA MET A 9 -14.41 -37.85 15.42
C MET A 9 -14.14 -36.36 15.11
N ALA A 10 -14.26 -35.53 16.11
CA ALA A 10 -13.77 -34.14 16.05
C ALA A 10 -12.33 -34.14 16.58
N LEU A 11 -11.38 -33.73 15.75
CA LEU A 11 -9.99 -33.48 16.13
C LEU A 11 -9.88 -32.04 16.63
N GLY A 12 -9.59 -31.85 17.90
CA GLY A 12 -9.25 -30.53 18.46
C GLY A 12 -7.76 -30.27 18.31
N LEU A 13 -7.39 -29.27 17.54
CA LEU A 13 -6.02 -28.80 17.39
C LEU A 13 -5.78 -27.66 18.39
N THR A 14 -4.91 -27.88 19.38
CA THR A 14 -4.42 -26.79 20.23
C THR A 14 -3.06 -26.37 19.70
N VAL A 15 -3.00 -25.19 19.10
CA VAL A 15 -1.74 -24.60 18.65
C VAL A 15 -1.22 -23.69 19.75
N THR A 16 -0.09 -24.04 20.34
CA THR A 16 0.66 -23.14 21.24
C THR A 16 1.73 -22.45 20.41
N LEU A 17 1.52 -21.17 20.13
CA LEU A 17 2.53 -20.32 19.45
C LEU A 17 3.61 -19.95 20.48
N LEU A 18 4.81 -20.42 20.26
CA LEU A 18 6.02 -19.86 20.85
C LEU A 18 6.68 -18.96 19.80
N LEU A 19 6.58 -17.66 20.01
CA LEU A 19 7.27 -16.65 19.21
C LEU A 19 8.77 -16.68 19.53
N THR A 20 9.55 -17.25 18.64
CA THR A 20 10.98 -16.98 18.54
C THR A 20 11.29 -16.69 17.08
N GLY A 21 12.03 -15.62 16.85
CA GLY A 21 12.31 -14.98 15.57
C GLY A 21 12.65 -15.89 14.39
N CYS A 22 12.63 -15.33 13.20
CA CYS A 22 12.85 -15.96 11.90
C CYS A 22 13.85 -17.13 11.95
N GLY A 23 13.34 -18.35 11.92
CA GLY A 23 14.13 -19.56 11.88
C GLY A 23 13.23 -20.78 11.76
N ASN A 24 13.63 -21.72 10.91
CA ASN A 24 12.91 -22.95 10.56
C ASN A 24 12.26 -23.65 11.74
N VAL A 25 10.95 -23.72 11.74
CA VAL A 25 10.16 -24.51 12.70
C VAL A 25 9.91 -25.91 12.13
N GLN A 26 10.55 -26.91 12.71
CA GLN A 26 10.16 -28.32 12.51
C GLN A 26 9.00 -28.66 13.45
N VAL A 27 7.86 -29.02 12.91
CA VAL A 27 6.71 -29.54 13.68
C VAL A 27 6.97 -31.00 14.03
N LYS A 28 7.09 -31.31 15.33
CA LYS A 28 7.00 -32.68 15.84
C LYS A 28 5.59 -32.90 16.35
N GLU A 29 4.90 -33.84 15.75
CA GLU A 29 3.63 -34.35 16.26
C GLU A 29 3.81 -35.16 17.57
N ALA A 30 3.06 -34.80 18.59
CA ALA A 30 2.87 -35.61 19.79
C ALA A 30 1.38 -35.86 19.98
N VAL A 31 0.99 -37.12 19.87
CA VAL A 31 -0.38 -37.58 20.14
C VAL A 31 -0.46 -38.07 21.61
N THR A 32 -1.36 -37.47 22.39
CA THR A 32 -1.77 -38.06 23.70
C THR A 32 -3.29 -38.10 23.76
N GLU A 33 -3.83 -39.29 23.93
CA GLU A 33 -5.25 -39.51 24.23
C GLU A 33 -5.51 -39.28 25.73
N SER A 34 -6.56 -38.52 26.06
CA SER A 34 -7.20 -38.56 27.37
C SER A 34 -8.71 -38.35 27.22
N GLU A 35 -9.49 -39.30 27.69
CA GLU A 35 -10.94 -39.20 27.81
C GLU A 35 -11.31 -38.34 29.03
N ALA A 36 -12.20 -37.36 28.83
CA ALA A 36 -12.86 -36.64 29.90
C ALA A 36 -14.37 -36.56 29.61
N GLU A 37 -15.17 -37.12 30.52
CA GLU A 37 -16.62 -36.99 30.52
C GLU A 37 -17.03 -35.59 31.00
N ILE A 38 -17.93 -34.95 30.26
CA ILE A 38 -18.56 -33.68 30.65
C ILE A 38 -19.96 -33.98 31.13
N GLN A 39 -20.24 -33.67 32.39
CA GLN A 39 -21.59 -33.66 32.96
C GLN A 39 -22.23 -32.29 32.65
N VAL A 40 -23.45 -32.33 32.13
CA VAL A 40 -24.25 -31.12 31.87
C VAL A 40 -25.28 -30.99 33.00
N GLU A 41 -25.17 -29.94 33.78
CA GLU A 41 -26.24 -29.53 34.70
C GLU A 41 -27.22 -28.59 33.97
N THR A 42 -28.49 -28.97 34.06
CA THR A 42 -29.61 -28.16 33.58
C THR A 42 -30.04 -27.20 34.68
N VAL A 43 -30.16 -25.90 34.35
CA VAL A 43 -30.75 -24.88 35.22
C VAL A 43 -32.19 -24.62 34.79
N GLU A 44 -33.12 -24.79 35.75
CA GLU A 44 -34.55 -24.58 35.58
C GLU A 44 -34.95 -23.09 35.57
N ASP A 45 -36.05 -22.85 34.87
CA ASP A 45 -36.78 -21.56 34.76
C ASP A 45 -37.18 -20.97 36.08
N ILE A 46 -37.01 -19.64 36.21
CA ILE A 46 -37.75 -18.82 37.20
C ILE A 46 -38.42 -17.64 36.44
N ALA A 47 -39.76 -17.60 36.53
CA ALA A 47 -40.63 -16.54 35.99
C ALA A 47 -40.67 -15.32 36.91
N PRO A 48 -41.16 -14.13 36.44
CA PRO A 48 -40.95 -12.85 37.09
C PRO A 48 -42.07 -12.48 38.06
N GLU A 49 -41.69 -11.85 39.17
CA GLU A 49 -42.63 -11.11 40.03
C GLU A 49 -42.41 -9.59 39.91
N SER A 50 -43.53 -8.91 39.78
CA SER A 50 -43.68 -7.46 39.71
C SER A 50 -43.62 -6.78 41.06
N SER A 51 -43.02 -5.61 41.20
CA SER A 51 -43.60 -4.41 41.87
C SER A 51 -42.61 -3.24 41.94
N GLN A 52 -42.96 -2.21 41.31
CA GLN A 52 -43.14 -0.80 41.71
C GLN A 52 -42.12 -0.07 42.60
N GLU A 53 -41.74 1.05 42.00
CA GLU A 53 -41.59 2.42 42.53
C GLU A 53 -40.24 2.94 42.99
N THR A 54 -39.87 3.99 42.26
CA THR A 54 -39.20 5.24 42.61
C THR A 54 -37.73 5.24 42.99
N ALA A 55 -36.94 5.79 42.12
CA ALA A 55 -36.14 7.01 42.34
C ALA A 55 -35.45 7.43 41.03
N GLU A 56 -35.70 8.64 40.63
CA GLU A 56 -34.96 9.38 39.63
C GLU A 56 -33.52 9.55 40.13
N GLU A 57 -32.59 8.90 39.50
CA GLU A 57 -31.16 9.23 39.60
C GLU A 57 -30.72 9.55 38.17
N SER A 58 -30.58 10.85 37.93
CA SER A 58 -30.00 11.39 36.72
C SER A 58 -28.55 10.92 36.62
N THR A 59 -28.29 9.90 35.82
CA THR A 59 -26.93 9.65 35.30
C THR A 59 -26.67 10.69 34.19
N GLU A 60 -25.94 11.72 34.56
CA GLU A 60 -25.17 12.49 33.60
C GLU A 60 -24.21 11.49 32.89
N GLU A 61 -24.59 11.05 31.71
CA GLU A 61 -23.59 10.56 30.74
C GLU A 61 -22.65 11.73 30.47
N SER A 62 -21.49 11.70 31.08
CA SER A 62 -20.38 12.53 30.64
C SER A 62 -20.09 12.14 29.20
N GLU A 63 -20.49 12.98 28.25
CA GLU A 63 -19.86 13.03 26.96
C GLU A 63 -18.36 13.26 27.22
N GLU A 64 -17.55 12.22 27.16
CA GLU A 64 -16.11 12.38 27.01
C GLU A 64 -15.93 13.12 25.68
N GLU A 65 -15.71 14.42 25.77
CA GLU A 65 -15.12 15.18 24.68
C GLU A 65 -13.83 14.45 24.29
N VAL A 66 -13.89 13.68 23.19
CA VAL A 66 -12.71 13.11 22.56
C VAL A 66 -11.85 14.34 22.23
N ALA A 67 -10.79 14.54 23.01
CA ALA A 67 -9.84 15.61 22.73
C ALA A 67 -9.35 15.38 21.28
N MET A 68 -9.72 16.29 20.38
CA MET A 68 -9.22 16.25 19.02
C MET A 68 -7.70 16.24 19.08
N SER A 69 -7.10 15.27 18.39
CA SER A 69 -5.65 15.18 18.27
C SER A 69 -5.06 16.52 17.87
N THR A 70 -3.98 16.92 18.54
CA THR A 70 -3.23 18.12 18.19
C THR A 70 -2.18 17.86 17.11
N ASN A 71 -2.03 16.60 16.68
CA ASN A 71 -1.09 16.22 15.62
C ASN A 71 -1.71 16.52 14.25
N PRO A 72 -1.06 17.35 13.40
CA PRO A 72 -1.55 17.59 12.06
C PRO A 72 -1.55 16.27 11.26
N LYS A 73 -2.69 15.98 10.62
CA LYS A 73 -2.81 14.81 9.76
C LYS A 73 -2.17 15.08 8.41
N GLN A 74 -1.84 14.00 7.70
CA GLN A 74 -1.16 14.07 6.41
C GLN A 74 -1.99 13.40 5.31
N VAL A 75 -1.98 14.01 4.15
CA VAL A 75 -2.45 13.43 2.89
C VAL A 75 -1.24 13.36 1.96
N VAL A 76 -0.76 12.14 1.73
CA VAL A 76 0.44 11.86 0.94
C VAL A 76 0.00 11.26 -0.39
N VAL A 77 0.31 11.88 -1.50
CA VAL A 77 0.04 11.33 -2.82
C VAL A 77 1.33 10.93 -3.52
N TYR A 78 1.33 9.76 -4.15
CA TYR A 78 2.38 9.39 -5.08
C TYR A 78 2.02 9.92 -6.47
N PHE A 79 3.01 10.44 -7.18
CA PHE A 79 2.91 10.89 -8.56
C PHE A 79 3.96 10.16 -9.39
N ALA A 80 3.49 9.33 -10.33
CA ALA A 80 4.35 8.49 -11.12
C ALA A 80 5.03 9.29 -12.25
N ASN A 81 6.35 9.18 -12.38
CA ASN A 81 7.11 9.96 -13.35
C ASN A 81 6.87 9.57 -14.82
N TRP A 82 6.25 8.41 -15.06
CA TRP A 82 5.85 7.98 -16.41
C TRP A 82 4.49 8.55 -16.85
N ASN A 83 3.74 9.24 -16.00
CA ASN A 83 2.39 9.73 -16.30
C ASN A 83 2.30 10.63 -17.54
N LEU A 84 3.32 11.44 -17.80
CA LEU A 84 3.37 12.27 -19.03
C LEU A 84 3.34 11.45 -20.33
N ASN A 85 3.76 10.20 -20.31
CA ASN A 85 3.75 9.33 -21.47
C ASN A 85 2.39 8.67 -21.70
N GLU A 86 1.58 8.54 -20.63
CA GLU A 86 0.39 7.71 -20.59
C GLU A 86 -0.91 8.51 -20.53
N LYS A 87 -0.85 9.78 -20.13
CA LYS A 87 -2.04 10.56 -19.80
C LYS A 87 -2.05 11.96 -20.42
N PRO A 88 -3.27 12.51 -20.67
CA PRO A 88 -3.43 13.94 -20.94
C PRO A 88 -2.90 14.78 -19.74
N ALA A 89 -2.38 15.95 -20.05
CA ALA A 89 -1.80 16.87 -19.08
C ALA A 89 -2.74 17.15 -17.89
N ASP A 90 -3.99 17.50 -18.19
CA ASP A 90 -5.04 17.87 -17.25
C ASP A 90 -5.76 16.68 -16.59
N ALA A 91 -5.40 15.46 -16.99
CA ALA A 91 -5.94 14.21 -16.44
C ALA A 91 -4.85 13.40 -15.72
N GLY A 92 -3.92 14.06 -15.02
CA GLY A 92 -2.87 13.44 -14.23
C GLY A 92 -1.53 13.30 -14.96
N GLY A 93 -1.39 13.78 -16.20
CA GLY A 93 -0.12 13.73 -16.94
C GLY A 93 0.93 14.71 -16.41
N GLU A 94 0.55 15.90 -15.98
CA GLU A 94 1.45 16.94 -15.47
C GLU A 94 1.34 17.10 -13.95
N VAL A 95 2.42 17.48 -13.30
CA VAL A 95 2.48 17.81 -11.86
C VAL A 95 1.48 18.91 -11.49
N ALA A 96 1.25 19.82 -12.41
CA ALA A 96 0.26 20.90 -12.29
C ALA A 96 -1.19 20.39 -12.11
N SER A 97 -1.50 19.14 -12.47
CA SER A 97 -2.82 18.53 -12.30
C SER A 97 -3.08 18.03 -10.87
N ILE A 98 -2.07 17.88 -10.03
CA ILE A 98 -2.22 17.45 -8.64
C ILE A 98 -3.14 18.44 -7.90
N PRO A 99 -4.08 17.98 -7.05
CA PRO A 99 -4.91 18.87 -6.23
C PRO A 99 -4.12 19.42 -5.03
N TRP A 100 -3.20 20.33 -5.30
CA TRP A 100 -2.21 20.88 -4.35
C TRP A 100 -2.79 21.50 -3.08
N ASP A 101 -4.03 21.95 -3.12
CA ASP A 101 -4.78 22.48 -1.99
C ASP A 101 -5.35 21.40 -1.07
N SER A 102 -5.17 20.14 -1.43
CA SER A 102 -5.78 19.00 -0.73
C SER A 102 -4.75 17.95 -0.30
N VAL A 103 -3.45 18.25 -0.45
CA VAL A 103 -2.36 17.35 -0.11
C VAL A 103 -1.34 18.03 0.79
N SER A 104 -0.63 17.28 1.62
CA SER A 104 0.48 17.77 2.46
C SER A 104 1.83 17.20 2.03
N TYR A 105 1.84 16.12 1.27
CA TYR A 105 3.03 15.52 0.68
C TYR A 105 2.76 15.07 -0.75
N VAL A 106 3.74 15.27 -1.62
CA VAL A 106 3.79 14.71 -2.96
C VAL A 106 5.07 13.90 -3.10
N ASN A 107 4.95 12.58 -3.22
CA ASN A 107 6.06 11.67 -3.42
C ASN A 107 6.25 11.43 -4.91
N HIS A 108 7.33 11.97 -5.47
CA HIS A 108 7.70 11.76 -6.88
C HIS A 108 8.26 10.36 -7.07
N ALA A 109 7.56 9.49 -7.77
CA ALA A 109 7.85 8.07 -7.92
C ALA A 109 8.17 7.73 -9.40
N PHE A 110 9.28 7.05 -9.73
CA PHE A 110 10.32 6.59 -8.84
C PHE A 110 11.69 6.89 -9.42
N TRP A 111 12.65 7.07 -8.54
CA TRP A 111 14.05 6.97 -8.90
C TRP A 111 14.61 5.61 -8.50
N ALA A 112 15.70 5.17 -9.12
CA ALA A 112 16.29 3.85 -8.89
C ALA A 112 17.71 3.95 -8.35
N VAL A 113 18.11 2.94 -7.58
CA VAL A 113 19.50 2.68 -7.20
C VAL A 113 20.18 1.92 -8.32
N VAL A 114 21.35 2.38 -8.75
CA VAL A 114 22.17 1.70 -9.77
C VAL A 114 23.65 1.71 -9.39
N PRO A 115 24.45 0.77 -9.91
CA PRO A 115 25.93 0.83 -9.80
C PRO A 115 26.47 2.13 -10.38
N ALA A 116 27.38 2.81 -9.66
CA ALA A 116 27.92 4.10 -10.09
C ALA A 116 28.78 4.00 -11.36
N ASP A 117 29.40 2.84 -11.60
CA ASP A 117 30.22 2.55 -12.78
C ASP A 117 29.42 2.27 -14.06
N GLY A 118 28.08 2.19 -13.94
CA GLY A 118 27.18 1.88 -15.05
C GLY A 118 27.17 0.39 -15.43
N SER A 119 27.66 -0.50 -14.57
CA SER A 119 27.55 -1.94 -14.75
C SER A 119 26.10 -2.38 -14.86
N THR A 120 25.81 -3.27 -15.78
CA THR A 120 24.49 -3.90 -15.97
C THR A 120 24.40 -5.31 -15.38
N GLU A 121 25.49 -5.79 -14.77
CA GLU A 121 25.48 -7.06 -14.05
C GLU A 121 24.54 -6.93 -12.85
N THR A 122 23.56 -7.82 -12.77
CA THR A 122 22.57 -7.82 -11.69
C THR A 122 23.20 -8.27 -10.35
N SER A 123 22.59 -7.85 -9.24
CA SER A 123 22.98 -8.32 -7.91
C SER A 123 22.88 -9.86 -7.78
N THR A 124 21.87 -10.46 -8.43
CA THR A 124 21.69 -11.92 -8.47
C THR A 124 22.85 -12.62 -9.20
N GLU A 125 23.25 -12.10 -10.37
CA GLU A 125 24.39 -12.67 -11.13
C GLU A 125 25.67 -12.58 -10.31
N ARG A 126 25.94 -11.41 -9.73
CA ARG A 126 27.13 -11.16 -8.92
C ARG A 126 27.21 -12.08 -7.72
N ARG A 127 26.14 -12.20 -6.96
CA ARG A 127 26.04 -13.15 -5.84
C ARG A 127 26.28 -14.60 -6.29
N ASN A 128 25.65 -15.03 -7.38
CA ASN A 128 25.77 -16.39 -7.90
C ASN A 128 27.20 -16.71 -8.42
N ASN A 129 27.92 -15.70 -8.87
CA ASN A 129 29.31 -15.78 -9.23
C ASN A 129 30.25 -15.84 -8.01
N GLY A 130 29.75 -15.60 -6.81
CA GLY A 130 30.54 -15.54 -5.58
C GLY A 130 31.39 -14.28 -5.49
N GLU A 131 30.99 -13.21 -6.14
CA GLU A 131 31.66 -11.92 -6.10
C GLU A 131 31.26 -11.13 -4.84
N GLU A 132 32.16 -10.24 -4.40
CA GLU A 132 31.90 -9.33 -3.31
C GLU A 132 30.86 -8.25 -3.75
N ALA A 133 30.08 -7.72 -2.79
CA ALA A 133 29.17 -6.62 -3.05
C ALA A 133 29.91 -5.40 -3.58
N ARG A 134 29.26 -4.65 -4.46
CA ARG A 134 29.76 -3.35 -4.90
C ARG A 134 29.75 -2.36 -3.73
N THR A 135 30.60 -1.37 -3.84
CA THR A 135 30.73 -0.30 -2.83
C THR A 135 30.33 1.07 -3.33
N GLU A 136 30.05 1.19 -4.63
CA GLU A 136 29.71 2.48 -5.27
C GLU A 136 28.37 2.39 -6.00
N PHE A 137 27.41 3.14 -5.50
CA PHE A 137 26.05 3.24 -6.04
C PHE A 137 25.64 4.71 -6.17
N LYS A 138 24.66 4.96 -7.00
CA LYS A 138 24.00 6.27 -7.13
C LYS A 138 22.52 6.11 -7.38
N ILE A 139 21.77 7.17 -7.13
CA ILE A 139 20.37 7.27 -7.55
C ILE A 139 20.27 7.93 -8.92
N VAL A 140 19.31 7.47 -9.71
CA VAL A 140 19.05 8.01 -11.04
C VAL A 140 17.54 8.10 -11.27
N SER A 141 17.14 9.09 -12.07
CA SER A 141 15.78 9.13 -12.59
C SER A 141 15.50 7.89 -13.46
N THR A 142 14.31 7.33 -13.35
CA THR A 142 13.84 6.26 -14.22
C THR A 142 13.20 6.80 -15.50
N ASP A 143 12.85 8.09 -15.55
CA ASP A 143 12.40 8.79 -16.73
C ASP A 143 13.02 10.21 -16.82
N PRO A 144 14.33 10.32 -17.18
CA PRO A 144 15.01 11.60 -17.25
C PRO A 144 14.36 12.61 -18.19
N LYS A 145 13.72 12.11 -19.25
CA LYS A 145 13.04 12.95 -20.21
C LYS A 145 11.90 13.72 -19.55
N ASN A 146 11.03 13.04 -18.84
CA ASN A 146 9.87 13.64 -18.19
C ASN A 146 10.26 14.35 -16.90
N ASP A 147 11.28 13.88 -16.20
CA ASP A 147 11.71 14.50 -14.95
C ASP A 147 12.34 15.88 -15.16
N TYR A 148 13.26 16.03 -16.12
CA TYR A 148 14.01 17.29 -16.27
C TYR A 148 14.50 17.65 -17.69
N GLU A 149 14.40 16.77 -18.71
CA GLU A 149 14.94 17.05 -20.03
C GLU A 149 13.93 17.68 -21.00
N ASP A 150 12.61 17.47 -20.81
CA ASP A 150 11.59 18.05 -21.69
C ASP A 150 11.48 19.56 -21.44
N THR A 151 11.82 20.34 -22.46
CA THR A 151 11.76 21.82 -22.45
C THR A 151 10.57 22.37 -23.22
N THR A 152 9.64 21.54 -23.67
CA THR A 152 8.41 21.99 -24.29
C THR A 152 7.54 22.72 -23.25
N PRO A 153 6.71 23.70 -23.64
CA PRO A 153 5.81 24.35 -22.69
C PRO A 153 4.80 23.36 -22.08
N SER A 154 4.53 23.49 -20.79
CA SER A 154 3.43 22.78 -20.12
C SER A 154 2.10 23.08 -20.81
N ALA A 155 1.23 22.10 -20.89
CA ALA A 155 -0.11 22.27 -21.46
C ALA A 155 -1.05 22.99 -20.49
N ILE A 156 -0.82 22.86 -19.18
CA ILE A 156 -1.61 23.52 -18.13
C ILE A 156 -1.12 24.96 -17.90
N ASP A 157 0.21 25.14 -17.77
CA ASP A 157 0.81 26.46 -17.62
C ASP A 157 1.97 26.67 -18.62
N PRO A 158 1.70 27.23 -19.79
CA PRO A 158 2.71 27.44 -20.83
C PRO A 158 3.86 28.38 -20.46
N SER A 159 3.86 28.98 -19.28
CA SER A 159 4.96 29.83 -18.80
C SER A 159 6.14 29.01 -18.27
N MET A 160 5.96 27.70 -18.02
CA MET A 160 6.99 26.80 -17.56
C MET A 160 7.24 25.65 -18.53
N ALA A 161 8.36 24.95 -18.35
CA ALA A 161 8.65 23.72 -19.08
C ALA A 161 7.77 22.56 -18.57
N ARG A 162 7.45 21.63 -19.46
CA ARG A 162 6.56 20.50 -19.20
C ARG A 162 7.21 19.39 -18.38
N ASN A 163 8.44 19.53 -17.95
CA ASN A 163 9.08 18.51 -17.11
C ASN A 163 8.67 18.66 -15.65
N HIS A 164 8.62 17.52 -14.96
CA HIS A 164 8.15 17.44 -13.57
C HIS A 164 8.95 18.37 -12.65
N PHE A 165 10.27 18.44 -12.80
CA PHE A 165 11.14 19.20 -11.89
C PHE A 165 10.97 20.72 -12.05
N ALA A 166 10.72 21.20 -13.27
CA ALA A 166 10.38 22.61 -13.49
C ALA A 166 9.02 22.97 -12.86
N GLU A 167 8.04 22.06 -12.99
CA GLU A 167 6.73 22.24 -12.36
C GLU A 167 6.83 22.18 -10.83
N TYR A 168 7.51 21.17 -10.26
CA TYR A 168 7.72 21.10 -8.81
C TYR A 168 8.39 22.34 -8.25
N ALA A 169 9.43 22.87 -8.91
CA ALA A 169 10.09 24.09 -8.46
C ALA A 169 9.11 25.28 -8.39
N ALA A 170 8.21 25.41 -9.37
CA ALA A 170 7.19 26.46 -9.37
C ALA A 170 6.09 26.23 -8.31
N TYR A 171 5.66 24.97 -8.15
CA TYR A 171 4.60 24.62 -7.20
C TYR A 171 5.07 24.63 -5.75
N SER A 172 6.35 24.35 -5.47
CA SER A 172 6.92 24.50 -4.12
C SER A 172 6.90 25.95 -3.63
N GLU A 173 7.07 26.91 -4.54
CA GLU A 173 6.95 28.34 -4.20
C GLU A 173 5.49 28.76 -3.95
N LYS A 174 4.55 28.14 -4.68
CA LYS A 174 3.12 28.46 -4.60
C LYS A 174 2.44 27.79 -3.40
N TYR A 175 2.91 26.61 -3.02
CA TYR A 175 2.37 25.80 -1.91
C TYR A 175 3.50 25.41 -0.96
N PRO A 176 4.08 26.37 -0.21
CA PRO A 176 5.27 26.14 0.60
C PRO A 176 5.07 25.21 1.80
N ASP A 177 3.81 24.90 2.14
CA ASP A 177 3.46 23.99 3.22
C ASP A 177 3.32 22.54 2.75
N VAL A 178 3.39 22.28 1.43
CA VAL A 178 3.37 20.93 0.85
C VAL A 178 4.79 20.43 0.68
N ASN A 179 5.12 19.29 1.29
CA ASN A 179 6.43 18.67 1.16
C ASN A 179 6.53 17.87 -0.14
N ILE A 180 7.56 18.11 -0.93
CA ILE A 180 7.85 17.36 -2.14
C ILE A 180 8.98 16.38 -1.85
N MET A 181 8.69 15.08 -1.93
CA MET A 181 9.61 14.01 -1.61
C MET A 181 10.11 13.30 -2.87
N LEU A 182 11.35 12.87 -2.85
CA LEU A 182 11.87 11.98 -3.89
C LEU A 182 11.75 10.53 -3.41
N SER A 183 10.88 9.75 -4.04
CA SER A 183 10.70 8.33 -3.74
C SER A 183 11.68 7.48 -4.55
N ILE A 184 12.41 6.59 -3.86
CA ILE A 184 13.45 5.75 -4.43
C ILE A 184 13.08 4.29 -4.22
N GLY A 185 12.94 3.55 -5.31
CA GLY A 185 12.55 2.14 -5.28
C GLY A 185 11.23 1.86 -5.99
N GLY A 186 10.28 1.29 -5.28
CA GLY A 186 9.03 0.76 -5.81
C GLY A 186 9.19 -0.69 -6.29
N TRP A 187 8.06 -1.32 -6.62
CA TRP A 187 7.96 -2.76 -6.91
C TRP A 187 9.02 -3.27 -7.91
N SER A 188 9.33 -2.51 -8.96
CA SER A 188 10.21 -2.94 -10.05
C SER A 188 11.62 -2.35 -10.02
N ARG A 189 11.92 -1.42 -9.09
CA ARG A 189 13.20 -0.69 -9.06
C ARG A 189 14.09 -1.04 -7.87
N CYS A 190 13.82 -2.15 -7.18
CA CYS A 190 14.56 -2.60 -6.00
C CYS A 190 15.74 -3.54 -6.29
N GLY A 191 16.13 -3.70 -7.55
CA GLY A 191 17.13 -4.70 -7.99
C GLY A 191 18.50 -4.62 -7.34
N TYR A 192 18.89 -3.44 -6.84
CA TYR A 192 20.21 -3.22 -6.22
C TYR A 192 20.14 -2.85 -4.73
N PHE A 193 18.97 -2.73 -4.13
CA PHE A 193 18.86 -2.27 -2.74
C PHE A 193 19.59 -3.16 -1.75
N SER A 194 19.40 -4.48 -1.83
CA SER A 194 20.06 -5.42 -0.91
C SER A 194 21.58 -5.39 -1.05
N GLU A 195 22.11 -5.35 -2.27
CA GLU A 195 23.56 -5.25 -2.50
C GLU A 195 24.10 -3.90 -2.01
N MET A 196 23.41 -2.79 -2.33
CA MET A 196 23.80 -1.45 -1.91
C MET A 196 23.82 -1.33 -0.38
N ALA A 197 22.82 -1.86 0.29
CA ALA A 197 22.72 -1.79 1.74
C ALA A 197 23.67 -2.75 2.48
N TYR A 198 24.21 -3.76 1.80
CA TYR A 198 24.99 -4.83 2.39
C TYR A 198 26.29 -4.36 3.05
N THR A 199 26.96 -3.37 2.48
CA THR A 199 28.20 -2.80 3.04
C THR A 199 28.02 -1.35 3.49
N GLN A 200 28.81 -0.91 4.47
CA GLN A 200 28.83 0.50 4.89
C GLN A 200 29.24 1.42 3.74
N GLU A 201 30.19 0.99 2.93
CA GLU A 201 30.69 1.75 1.78
C GLU A 201 29.59 1.92 0.73
N GLY A 202 28.82 0.87 0.44
CA GLY A 202 27.67 0.92 -0.46
C GLY A 202 26.60 1.90 0.04
N ARG A 203 26.23 1.81 1.31
CA ARG A 203 25.28 2.77 1.91
C ARG A 203 25.81 4.20 1.89
N ASN A 204 27.08 4.42 2.22
CA ASN A 204 27.70 5.75 2.17
C ASN A 204 27.64 6.37 0.77
N SER A 205 27.91 5.59 -0.29
CA SER A 205 27.88 6.10 -1.66
C SER A 205 26.45 6.42 -2.09
N PHE A 206 25.46 5.61 -1.75
CA PHE A 206 24.04 5.88 -1.98
C PHE A 206 23.60 7.16 -1.26
N VAL A 207 23.89 7.29 0.03
CA VAL A 207 23.58 8.45 0.86
C VAL A 207 24.21 9.71 0.27
N GLN A 208 25.49 9.64 -0.14
CA GLN A 208 26.16 10.78 -0.80
C GLN A 208 25.42 11.20 -2.08
N SER A 209 24.99 10.24 -2.91
CA SER A 209 24.24 10.55 -4.13
C SER A 209 22.87 11.21 -3.81
N CYS A 210 22.19 10.76 -2.74
CA CYS A 210 20.96 11.43 -2.27
C CYS A 210 21.24 12.90 -1.86
N MET A 211 22.32 13.15 -1.10
CA MET A 211 22.67 14.51 -0.67
C MET A 211 23.01 15.42 -1.87
N GLU A 212 23.68 14.90 -2.88
CA GLU A 212 23.98 15.63 -4.12
C GLU A 212 22.71 16.08 -4.85
N VAL A 213 21.73 15.20 -4.99
CA VAL A 213 20.43 15.50 -5.61
C VAL A 213 19.65 16.55 -4.80
N LEU A 214 19.59 16.42 -3.47
CA LEU A 214 18.91 17.38 -2.60
C LEU A 214 19.59 18.77 -2.60
N GLN A 215 20.90 18.81 -2.81
CA GLN A 215 21.64 20.09 -2.96
C GLN A 215 21.42 20.72 -4.34
N GLU A 216 21.30 19.91 -5.39
CA GLU A 216 21.01 20.36 -6.76
C GLU A 216 19.57 20.88 -6.89
N TYR A 217 18.61 20.19 -6.22
CA TYR A 217 17.18 20.51 -6.25
C TYR A 217 16.67 20.86 -4.83
N PRO A 218 16.95 22.08 -4.32
CA PRO A 218 16.67 22.46 -2.93
C PRO A 218 15.19 22.47 -2.56
N TRP A 219 14.29 22.49 -3.53
CA TRP A 219 12.84 22.38 -3.36
C TRP A 219 12.38 20.95 -3.04
N ILE A 220 13.22 19.93 -3.16
CA ILE A 220 12.90 18.59 -2.65
C ILE A 220 13.04 18.61 -1.13
N ASP A 221 11.96 18.28 -0.41
CA ASP A 221 11.87 18.37 1.05
C ASP A 221 12.35 17.14 1.77
N GLY A 222 12.62 16.04 1.05
CA GLY A 222 13.13 14.82 1.67
C GLY A 222 13.22 13.63 0.75
N ILE A 223 13.53 12.49 1.36
CA ILE A 223 13.66 11.18 0.70
C ILE A 223 12.58 10.24 1.25
N ASP A 224 11.94 9.53 0.35
CA ASP A 224 11.07 8.40 0.64
C ASP A 224 11.75 7.11 0.17
N ILE A 225 11.85 6.09 1.03
CA ILE A 225 12.46 4.80 0.69
C ILE A 225 11.38 3.77 0.48
N ASP A 226 11.26 3.34 -0.75
CA ASP A 226 10.31 2.32 -1.17
C ASP A 226 11.04 1.03 -1.56
N TRP A 227 11.70 0.41 -0.57
CA TRP A 227 12.35 -0.88 -0.77
C TRP A 227 11.36 -2.02 -0.58
N GLU A 228 11.02 -2.71 -1.66
CA GLU A 228 10.01 -3.76 -1.69
C GLU A 228 10.62 -5.14 -1.97
N TYR A 229 11.10 -5.89 -0.96
CA TYR A 229 11.13 -5.53 0.45
C TYR A 229 12.46 -5.95 1.05
N PRO A 230 12.95 -5.32 2.13
CA PRO A 230 14.10 -5.83 2.88
C PRO A 230 13.86 -7.27 3.27
N GLY A 231 14.82 -8.16 2.95
CA GLY A 231 14.66 -9.59 3.15
C GLY A 231 13.65 -10.27 2.19
N GLY A 232 13.11 -9.56 1.21
CA GLY A 232 12.13 -10.08 0.27
C GLY A 232 10.83 -10.50 0.96
N SER A 233 10.44 -11.76 0.75
CA SER A 233 9.34 -12.40 1.46
C SER A 233 9.84 -13.59 2.28
N LYS A 234 8.98 -14.22 3.08
CA LYS A 234 9.34 -15.43 3.83
C LYS A 234 9.87 -16.57 2.94
N ASP A 235 9.56 -16.56 1.66
CA ASP A 235 10.02 -17.56 0.70
C ASP A 235 11.36 -17.14 0.01
N GLY A 236 11.93 -16.01 0.40
CA GLY A 236 13.19 -15.48 -0.13
C GLY A 236 12.97 -14.40 -1.19
N GLU A 237 13.82 -14.41 -2.20
CA GLU A 237 13.84 -13.40 -3.24
C GLU A 237 12.53 -13.29 -4.01
N ARG A 238 12.09 -12.06 -4.23
CA ARG A 238 11.09 -11.73 -5.23
C ARG A 238 11.75 -11.71 -6.61
N LYS A 239 11.09 -12.28 -7.59
CA LYS A 239 11.54 -12.24 -8.99
C LYS A 239 10.81 -11.12 -9.71
N PRO A 240 11.42 -10.53 -10.76
CA PRO A 240 10.75 -9.61 -11.64
C PRO A 240 9.52 -10.27 -12.27
N GLU A 241 8.47 -9.49 -12.42
CA GLU A 241 7.27 -9.87 -13.15
C GLU A 241 7.13 -8.93 -14.34
N GLY A 242 6.86 -9.49 -15.51
CA GLY A 242 6.68 -8.69 -16.72
C GLY A 242 7.99 -8.08 -17.25
N ASP A 243 7.96 -6.81 -17.53
CA ASP A 243 9.07 -5.99 -18.07
C ASP A 243 10.00 -5.45 -16.99
N ASP A 244 9.69 -5.72 -15.74
CA ASP A 244 10.46 -5.22 -14.63
C ASP A 244 11.85 -5.81 -14.55
N ASP A 245 12.80 -4.96 -14.29
CA ASP A 245 14.19 -5.21 -14.44
C ASP A 245 14.74 -6.38 -13.64
N GLN A 246 14.80 -6.20 -12.33
CA GLN A 246 15.60 -7.08 -11.50
C GLN A 246 14.86 -7.61 -10.29
N GLY A 247 13.63 -7.15 -10.07
CA GLY A 247 12.88 -7.48 -8.87
C GLY A 247 13.57 -6.95 -7.62
N CYS A 248 13.56 -7.76 -6.55
CA CYS A 248 14.23 -7.44 -5.31
C CYS A 248 15.07 -8.64 -4.84
N PRO A 249 16.26 -8.88 -5.42
CA PRO A 249 17.13 -9.98 -5.01
C PRO A 249 17.75 -9.70 -3.63
N ILE A 250 17.94 -10.75 -2.84
CA ILE A 250 18.69 -10.69 -1.59
C ILE A 250 20.15 -10.97 -1.88
N PHE A 251 21.06 -10.03 -1.56
CA PHE A 251 22.49 -10.21 -1.76
C PHE A 251 23.12 -11.07 -0.65
N GLY A 252 22.77 -10.79 0.59
CA GLY A 252 23.18 -11.57 1.76
C GLY A 252 22.10 -12.57 2.21
N THR A 253 21.57 -12.36 3.40
CA THR A 253 20.49 -13.13 4.02
C THR A 253 19.29 -12.23 4.34
N VAL A 254 18.13 -12.83 4.57
CA VAL A 254 16.91 -12.10 5.01
C VAL A 254 17.18 -11.26 6.26
N GLN A 255 17.90 -11.83 7.24
CA GLN A 255 18.22 -11.16 8.50
C GLN A 255 19.24 -10.01 8.33
N GLU A 256 20.17 -10.14 7.37
CA GLU A 256 21.11 -9.06 7.04
C GLU A 256 20.37 -7.91 6.35
N ASP A 257 19.47 -8.19 5.42
CA ASP A 257 18.67 -7.14 4.77
C ASP A 257 17.81 -6.37 5.77
N ASP A 258 17.17 -7.07 6.70
CA ASP A 258 16.39 -6.47 7.76
C ASP A 258 17.23 -5.51 8.63
N ALA A 259 18.41 -5.98 9.09
CA ALA A 259 19.33 -5.14 9.83
C ALA A 259 19.90 -3.98 8.98
N ASN A 260 20.21 -4.23 7.72
CA ASN A 260 20.78 -3.24 6.80
C ASN A 260 19.76 -2.15 6.43
N PHE A 261 18.47 -2.47 6.42
CA PHE A 261 17.41 -1.47 6.24
C PHE A 261 17.43 -0.41 7.34
N ALA A 262 17.48 -0.82 8.60
CA ALA A 262 17.58 0.11 9.71
C ALA A 262 18.89 0.92 9.69
N LEU A 263 20.01 0.29 9.31
CA LEU A 263 21.29 0.99 9.13
C LEU A 263 21.23 2.02 7.99
N LEU A 264 20.62 1.69 6.87
CA LEU A 264 20.42 2.61 5.74
C LEU A 264 19.63 3.86 6.16
N LEU A 265 18.53 3.67 6.89
CA LEU A 265 17.70 4.78 7.39
C LEU A 265 18.46 5.63 8.41
N SER A 266 19.27 5.02 9.27
CA SER A 266 20.15 5.72 10.21
C SER A 266 21.21 6.56 9.49
N ASP A 267 21.86 5.99 8.46
CA ASP A 267 22.87 6.67 7.66
C ASP A 267 22.23 7.86 6.91
N LEU A 268 21.06 7.68 6.30
CA LEU A 268 20.29 8.75 5.64
C LEU A 268 19.90 9.86 6.62
N ARG A 269 19.29 9.52 7.76
CA ARG A 269 18.88 10.52 8.76
C ARG A 269 20.06 11.35 9.24
N THR A 270 21.18 10.70 9.54
CA THR A 270 22.41 11.37 9.96
C THR A 270 22.89 12.36 8.90
N ALA A 271 22.96 11.91 7.63
CA ALA A 271 23.42 12.77 6.56
C ALA A 271 22.47 13.93 6.25
N LEU A 272 21.15 13.71 6.30
CA LEU A 272 20.17 14.78 6.14
C LEU A 272 20.31 15.83 7.23
N ASP A 273 20.46 15.44 8.48
CA ASP A 273 20.63 16.36 9.61
C ASP A 273 21.95 17.11 9.56
N GLU A 274 23.04 16.47 9.15
CA GLU A 274 24.37 17.11 9.01
C GLU A 274 24.42 18.10 7.86
N ASN A 275 23.79 17.80 6.71
CA ASN A 275 23.88 18.64 5.51
C ASN A 275 22.85 19.78 5.51
N PHE A 276 21.66 19.58 6.07
CA PHE A 276 20.55 20.53 5.94
C PHE A 276 20.04 21.05 7.30
N GLY A 277 20.47 20.46 8.40
CA GLY A 277 19.98 20.75 9.76
C GLY A 277 18.97 19.73 10.24
N ALA A 278 18.97 19.49 11.55
CA ALA A 278 18.15 18.45 12.19
C ALA A 278 16.65 18.65 11.90
N GLY A 279 16.01 17.64 11.31
CA GLY A 279 14.59 17.60 11.00
C GLY A 279 14.12 18.52 9.86
N VAL A 280 15.04 19.22 9.17
CA VAL A 280 14.70 20.11 8.04
C VAL A 280 14.24 19.29 6.84
N LYS A 281 15.01 18.29 6.43
CA LYS A 281 14.61 17.35 5.38
C LYS A 281 13.93 16.14 5.98
N LYS A 282 12.86 15.68 5.35
CA LYS A 282 12.05 14.53 5.78
C LYS A 282 12.66 13.22 5.31
N LEU A 283 12.41 12.17 6.09
CA LEU A 283 12.72 10.79 5.72
C LEU A 283 11.52 9.91 5.99
N THR A 284 10.97 9.30 4.96
CA THR A 284 9.85 8.36 5.05
C THR A 284 10.22 7.02 4.44
N ALA A 285 9.46 5.99 4.73
CA ALA A 285 9.64 4.68 4.11
C ALA A 285 8.31 3.95 3.97
N CYS A 286 8.19 3.14 2.91
CA CYS A 286 7.03 2.30 2.65
C CYS A 286 7.11 0.98 3.40
N ALA A 287 5.98 0.56 3.96
CA ALA A 287 5.80 -0.72 4.62
C ALA A 287 4.76 -1.56 3.87
N SER A 288 5.05 -2.85 3.70
CA SER A 288 4.03 -3.80 3.27
C SER A 288 2.89 -3.88 4.27
N ALA A 289 1.66 -4.12 3.80
CA ALA A 289 0.54 -4.43 4.69
C ALA A 289 0.34 -5.92 4.95
N SER A 290 1.14 -6.79 4.34
CA SER A 290 1.02 -8.24 4.50
C SER A 290 1.56 -8.71 5.87
N THR A 291 0.70 -8.76 6.87
CA THR A 291 1.04 -9.20 8.23
C THR A 291 1.47 -10.66 8.33
N ALA A 292 1.24 -11.45 7.28
CA ALA A 292 1.60 -12.86 7.24
C ALA A 292 2.94 -13.14 6.52
N TRP A 293 3.39 -12.26 5.62
CA TRP A 293 4.47 -12.58 4.69
C TRP A 293 5.67 -11.65 4.75
N THR A 294 5.46 -10.36 4.56
CA THR A 294 6.54 -9.38 4.37
C THR A 294 6.72 -8.49 5.59
N LEU A 295 5.66 -7.93 6.14
CA LEU A 295 5.73 -7.04 7.29
C LEU A 295 6.42 -7.67 8.53
N PRO A 296 6.21 -8.97 8.85
CA PRO A 296 6.91 -9.62 9.96
C PRO A 296 8.40 -9.85 9.75
N CYS A 297 8.90 -9.73 8.53
CA CYS A 297 10.32 -9.92 8.20
C CYS A 297 11.15 -8.62 8.32
N GLN A 298 10.56 -7.54 8.82
CA GLN A 298 11.18 -6.21 8.92
C GLN A 298 11.15 -5.72 10.37
N ASP A 299 12.30 -5.31 10.89
CA ASP A 299 12.41 -4.73 12.24
C ASP A 299 12.07 -3.24 12.24
N TRP A 300 10.79 -2.94 12.12
CA TRP A 300 10.30 -1.58 12.14
C TRP A 300 10.62 -0.84 13.44
N ALA A 301 10.75 -1.55 14.56
CA ALA A 301 11.15 -0.93 15.83
C ALA A 301 12.59 -0.41 15.78
N ALA A 302 13.49 -1.05 15.03
CA ALA A 302 14.84 -0.54 14.80
C ALA A 302 14.88 0.59 13.76
N ALA A 303 13.95 0.62 12.81
CA ALA A 303 13.88 1.60 11.73
C ALA A 303 13.17 2.92 12.14
N GLU A 304 12.10 2.82 12.94
CA GLU A 304 11.21 3.93 13.32
C GLU A 304 11.91 5.18 13.85
N PRO A 305 12.97 5.09 14.70
CA PRO A 305 13.59 6.30 15.27
C PRO A 305 14.18 7.26 14.23
N TYR A 306 14.43 6.80 13.02
CA TYR A 306 15.03 7.60 11.94
C TYR A 306 13.98 8.20 11.00
N LEU A 307 12.72 7.76 11.08
CA LEU A 307 11.65 8.11 10.15
C LEU A 307 10.74 9.21 10.71
N ASP A 308 10.31 10.10 9.83
CA ASP A 308 9.23 11.05 10.10
C ASP A 308 7.85 10.37 9.95
N MET A 309 7.69 9.48 8.95
CA MET A 309 6.47 8.68 8.72
C MET A 309 6.80 7.30 8.17
N ILE A 310 5.88 6.37 8.37
CA ILE A 310 5.86 5.02 7.78
C ILE A 310 4.60 4.92 6.93
N ASN A 311 4.79 4.77 5.62
CA ASN A 311 3.74 4.69 4.61
C ASN A 311 3.32 3.24 4.41
N ILE A 312 2.22 2.80 5.04
CA ILE A 312 1.76 1.42 4.96
C ILE A 312 0.93 1.24 3.68
N MET A 313 1.41 0.44 2.76
CA MET A 313 0.75 0.14 1.48
C MET A 313 -0.44 -0.81 1.70
N THR A 314 -1.53 -0.31 2.30
CA THR A 314 -2.74 -1.09 2.61
C THR A 314 -3.65 -1.27 1.39
N TYR A 315 -3.03 -1.63 0.29
CA TYR A 315 -3.63 -2.03 -0.98
C TYR A 315 -2.92 -3.28 -1.50
N ASP A 316 -3.37 -3.83 -2.63
CA ASP A 316 -2.91 -5.13 -3.15
C ASP A 316 -3.00 -6.28 -2.13
N LEU A 317 -4.00 -6.17 -1.22
CA LEU A 317 -4.22 -7.16 -0.15
C LEU A 317 -4.85 -8.44 -0.67
N ALA A 318 -5.42 -8.41 -1.86
CA ALA A 318 -5.94 -9.57 -2.57
C ALA A 318 -5.76 -9.38 -4.08
N GLY A 319 -5.39 -10.45 -4.77
CA GLY A 319 -5.14 -10.42 -6.21
C GLY A 319 -5.13 -11.81 -6.84
N THR A 320 -4.56 -11.92 -8.03
CA THR A 320 -4.49 -13.17 -8.81
C THR A 320 -3.71 -14.27 -8.09
N TRP A 321 -2.80 -13.89 -7.21
CA TRP A 321 -1.96 -14.80 -6.40
C TRP A 321 -2.72 -15.57 -5.31
N ASP A 322 -3.92 -15.12 -4.91
CA ASP A 322 -4.72 -15.78 -3.86
C ASP A 322 -5.56 -16.95 -4.37
N GLY A 323 -5.79 -17.03 -5.68
CA GLY A 323 -6.63 -18.05 -6.29
C GLY A 323 -8.13 -17.91 -6.00
N VAL A 324 -8.53 -16.88 -5.27
CA VAL A 324 -9.91 -16.54 -4.96
C VAL A 324 -10.11 -15.01 -5.01
N THR A 325 -11.35 -14.57 -5.21
CA THR A 325 -11.71 -13.16 -5.11
C THR A 325 -11.57 -12.65 -3.67
N GLY A 326 -11.09 -11.43 -3.51
CA GLY A 326 -10.89 -10.80 -2.21
C GLY A 326 -10.89 -9.28 -2.32
N HIS A 327 -10.65 -8.58 -1.23
CA HIS A 327 -10.63 -7.13 -1.18
C HIS A 327 -9.20 -6.60 -1.26
N ALA A 328 -8.88 -5.87 -2.33
CA ALA A 328 -7.55 -5.32 -2.56
C ALA A 328 -7.18 -4.17 -1.60
N GLY A 329 -8.17 -3.44 -1.06
CA GLY A 329 -7.91 -2.26 -0.25
C GLY A 329 -8.93 -2.05 0.89
N SER A 330 -9.25 -3.09 1.68
CA SER A 330 -10.29 -3.01 2.71
C SER A 330 -9.88 -2.19 3.95
N VAL A 331 -10.88 -1.58 4.62
CA VAL A 331 -10.72 -0.92 5.93
C VAL A 331 -10.15 -1.87 6.97
N THR A 332 -10.65 -3.12 7.02
CA THR A 332 -10.14 -4.15 7.95
C THR A 332 -8.68 -4.49 7.67
N GLY A 333 -8.28 -4.60 6.41
CA GLY A 333 -6.88 -4.84 6.04
C GLY A 333 -5.97 -3.70 6.50
N ALA A 334 -6.38 -2.46 6.28
CA ALA A 334 -5.65 -1.28 6.75
C ALA A 334 -5.52 -1.25 8.29
N LYS A 335 -6.62 -1.52 9.01
CA LYS A 335 -6.62 -1.64 10.48
C LYS A 335 -5.65 -2.72 10.98
N ASN A 336 -5.65 -3.88 10.35
CA ASN A 336 -4.80 -5.00 10.76
C ASN A 336 -3.30 -4.67 10.62
N ALA A 337 -2.91 -4.02 9.53
CA ALA A 337 -1.52 -3.61 9.31
C ALA A 337 -1.08 -2.55 10.33
N ALA A 338 -1.89 -1.51 10.54
CA ALA A 338 -1.60 -0.47 11.54
C ALA A 338 -1.52 -1.05 12.96
N VAL A 339 -2.48 -1.88 13.36
CA VAL A 339 -2.47 -2.56 14.68
C VAL A 339 -1.23 -3.43 14.84
N TYR A 340 -0.81 -4.15 13.79
CA TYR A 340 0.42 -4.95 13.84
C TYR A 340 1.63 -4.10 14.22
N LEU A 341 1.81 -2.93 13.60
CA LEU A 341 2.93 -2.04 13.89
C LEU A 341 2.82 -1.39 15.29
N VAL A 342 1.63 -0.95 15.69
CA VAL A 342 1.42 -0.42 17.04
C VAL A 342 1.73 -1.48 18.11
N MET A 343 1.41 -2.75 17.87
CA MET A 343 1.80 -3.87 18.77
C MET A 343 3.32 -4.14 18.80
N LYS A 344 4.07 -3.53 17.91
CA LYS A 344 5.55 -3.51 17.87
C LYS A 344 6.12 -2.21 18.43
N ASP A 345 5.33 -1.50 19.22
CA ASP A 345 5.67 -0.23 19.85
C ASP A 345 5.97 0.93 18.86
N ILE A 346 5.50 0.83 17.63
CA ILE A 346 5.58 1.94 16.67
C ILE A 346 4.50 2.97 17.01
N PRO A 347 4.87 4.27 17.16
CA PRO A 347 3.92 5.34 17.45
C PRO A 347 2.86 5.48 16.35
N ALA A 348 1.58 5.52 16.73
CA ALA A 348 0.47 5.62 15.80
C ALA A 348 0.55 6.90 14.94
N GLU A 349 1.02 7.99 15.53
CA GLU A 349 1.22 9.29 14.90
C GLU A 349 2.32 9.31 13.82
N LYS A 350 3.01 8.21 13.60
CA LYS A 350 3.94 8.02 12.47
C LYS A 350 3.39 7.15 11.34
N LEU A 351 2.21 6.55 11.52
CA LEU A 351 1.64 5.58 10.59
C LEU A 351 0.65 6.24 9.63
N CYS A 352 0.91 6.17 8.33
CA CYS A 352 -0.07 6.44 7.28
C CYS A 352 -0.59 5.12 6.72
N ILE A 353 -1.92 4.98 6.57
CA ILE A 353 -2.53 3.84 5.88
C ILE A 353 -2.80 4.17 4.42
N GLY A 354 -2.83 3.16 3.53
CA GLY A 354 -2.94 3.36 2.09
C GLY A 354 -4.36 3.26 1.54
N SER A 355 -4.60 4.02 0.47
CA SER A 355 -5.80 3.99 -0.34
C SER A 355 -5.43 3.83 -1.81
N PRO A 356 -5.90 2.77 -2.51
CA PRO A 356 -5.67 2.62 -3.93
C PRO A 356 -6.66 3.47 -4.72
N MET A 357 -6.19 4.20 -5.74
CA MET A 357 -7.06 4.89 -6.69
C MET A 357 -7.29 4.05 -7.97
N TYR A 358 -7.34 2.74 -7.82
CA TYR A 358 -7.54 1.76 -8.88
C TYR A 358 -8.40 0.60 -8.38
N ALA A 359 -8.95 -0.18 -9.31
CA ALA A 359 -9.63 -1.41 -9.02
C ALA A 359 -8.78 -2.62 -9.42
N MET A 360 -8.78 -3.65 -8.58
CA MET A 360 -8.23 -4.96 -8.93
C MET A 360 -9.32 -5.82 -9.54
N ALA A 361 -9.13 -6.24 -10.79
CA ALA A 361 -10.09 -7.04 -11.53
C ALA A 361 -9.65 -8.51 -11.60
N LEU A 362 -10.58 -9.43 -11.32
CA LEU A 362 -10.37 -10.87 -11.29
C LEU A 362 -11.50 -11.58 -12.06
N GLN A 363 -11.20 -12.69 -12.73
CA GLN A 363 -12.21 -13.49 -13.38
C GLN A 363 -12.57 -14.73 -12.55
N MET A 364 -13.82 -14.82 -12.11
CA MET A 364 -14.34 -15.95 -11.37
C MET A 364 -14.52 -17.20 -12.24
N LYS A 365 -14.30 -18.40 -11.72
CA LYS A 365 -14.60 -19.67 -12.40
C LYS A 365 -16.10 -19.85 -12.64
N SER A 366 -16.90 -19.39 -11.71
CA SER A 366 -18.36 -19.45 -11.78
C SER A 366 -18.99 -18.38 -10.93
N ILE A 367 -20.21 -17.99 -11.25
CA ILE A 367 -21.03 -17.13 -10.39
C ILE A 367 -21.62 -18.01 -9.27
N PRO A 368 -21.32 -17.74 -7.98
CA PRO A 368 -21.88 -18.47 -6.87
C PRO A 368 -23.33 -18.05 -6.62
N SER A 369 -24.10 -18.91 -5.93
CA SER A 369 -25.47 -18.57 -5.49
C SER A 369 -25.53 -17.66 -4.25
N GLY A 370 -24.38 -17.30 -3.70
CA GLY A 370 -24.23 -16.49 -2.49
C GLY A 370 -23.25 -15.34 -2.71
N THR A 371 -22.36 -15.12 -1.69
CA THR A 371 -21.34 -14.08 -1.83
C THR A 371 -20.34 -14.42 -2.94
N VAL A 372 -19.95 -13.41 -3.71
CA VAL A 372 -18.90 -13.53 -4.73
C VAL A 372 -17.50 -13.41 -4.15
N VAL A 373 -17.36 -12.87 -2.94
CA VAL A 373 -16.07 -12.79 -2.21
C VAL A 373 -15.68 -14.19 -1.74
N GLY A 374 -14.42 -14.57 -1.93
CA GLY A 374 -13.91 -15.92 -1.66
C GLY A 374 -14.21 -16.95 -2.76
N THR A 375 -14.69 -16.49 -3.92
CA THR A 375 -14.95 -17.35 -5.07
C THR A 375 -13.66 -17.69 -5.81
N ALA A 376 -13.48 -18.96 -6.20
CA ALA A 376 -12.33 -19.40 -6.99
C ALA A 376 -12.24 -18.65 -8.32
N ILE A 377 -11.05 -18.15 -8.64
CA ILE A 377 -10.76 -17.45 -9.88
C ILE A 377 -10.12 -18.37 -10.91
N GLU A 378 -10.19 -17.97 -12.19
CA GLU A 378 -9.43 -18.60 -13.24
C GLU A 378 -7.94 -18.37 -12.97
N SER A 379 -7.11 -19.37 -13.26
CA SER A 379 -5.67 -19.20 -13.23
C SER A 379 -5.29 -18.21 -14.33
N TYR A 380 -4.90 -17.02 -13.95
CA TYR A 380 -4.44 -16.05 -14.92
C TYR A 380 -3.08 -16.45 -15.50
N LYS A 381 -3.02 -16.48 -16.80
CA LYS A 381 -1.77 -16.37 -17.54
C LYS A 381 -1.84 -15.09 -18.35
N PRO A 382 -0.88 -14.19 -18.17
CA PRO A 382 -0.88 -12.88 -18.82
C PRO A 382 -1.11 -12.92 -20.34
N THR A 383 -0.78 -14.05 -20.97
CA THR A 383 -0.90 -14.27 -22.42
C THR A 383 -2.30 -14.73 -22.87
N ASP A 384 -3.20 -15.04 -21.94
CA ASP A 384 -4.47 -15.70 -22.29
C ASP A 384 -5.67 -14.74 -22.34
N HIS A 385 -5.53 -13.52 -21.84
CA HIS A 385 -6.60 -12.52 -21.79
C HIS A 385 -6.06 -11.13 -22.14
N GLU A 386 -6.19 -10.76 -23.38
CA GLU A 386 -6.13 -9.35 -23.76
C GLU A 386 -7.48 -8.72 -23.40
N ILE A 387 -7.43 -7.71 -22.53
CA ILE A 387 -8.59 -6.88 -22.28
C ILE A 387 -8.62 -5.84 -23.40
N ASP A 388 -9.75 -5.78 -24.11
CA ASP A 388 -9.94 -4.77 -25.15
C ASP A 388 -10.04 -3.39 -24.48
N GLU A 389 -8.98 -2.61 -24.61
CA GLU A 389 -8.90 -1.24 -24.11
C GLU A 389 -10.03 -0.35 -24.67
N GLU A 390 -10.51 -0.61 -25.90
CA GLU A 390 -11.65 0.10 -26.48
C GLU A 390 -12.94 -0.19 -25.70
N GLU A 391 -13.14 -1.42 -25.22
CA GLU A 391 -14.34 -1.81 -24.47
C GLU A 391 -14.38 -1.19 -23.06
N LEU A 392 -13.23 -1.02 -22.40
CA LEU A 392 -13.11 -0.36 -21.10
C LEU A 392 -12.67 1.10 -21.24
N SER A 393 -12.83 1.69 -22.41
CA SER A 393 -12.54 3.12 -22.64
C SER A 393 -11.10 3.55 -22.36
N GLY A 394 -10.14 2.65 -22.57
CA GLY A 394 -8.72 2.93 -22.40
C GLY A 394 -8.26 3.15 -20.94
N TYR A 395 -9.11 2.88 -19.96
CA TYR A 395 -8.79 3.07 -18.55
C TYR A 395 -8.29 1.81 -17.84
N ILE A 396 -7.93 0.78 -18.57
CA ILE A 396 -7.21 -0.36 -18.00
C ILE A 396 -5.75 0.01 -18.01
N ALA A 397 -5.22 0.26 -16.82
CA ALA A 397 -3.79 0.40 -16.66
C ALA A 397 -3.18 -0.99 -16.81
N ASP A 398 -2.30 -1.16 -17.77
CA ASP A 398 -1.52 -2.33 -18.05
C ASP A 398 -2.23 -3.69 -17.87
N ALA A 399 -2.65 -4.26 -18.98
CA ALA A 399 -3.20 -5.60 -19.05
C ALA A 399 -2.21 -6.70 -18.61
N VAL A 400 -0.98 -6.35 -18.28
CA VAL A 400 0.11 -7.30 -18.07
C VAL A 400 0.28 -7.69 -16.61
N SER A 401 -0.01 -6.82 -15.64
CA SER A 401 0.32 -7.07 -14.23
C SER A 401 -0.86 -7.25 -13.29
N GLY A 402 -2.00 -7.61 -13.80
CA GLY A 402 -3.16 -7.87 -12.96
C GLY A 402 -4.19 -6.77 -13.10
N TYR A 403 -4.94 -6.81 -14.14
CA TYR A 403 -6.23 -6.14 -14.37
C TYR A 403 -6.53 -4.99 -13.42
N THR A 404 -5.71 -3.94 -13.46
CA THR A 404 -5.94 -2.71 -12.71
C THR A 404 -6.81 -1.79 -13.54
N ILE A 405 -7.96 -1.40 -13.01
CA ILE A 405 -8.86 -0.43 -13.64
C ILE A 405 -8.77 0.86 -12.85
N LYS A 406 -8.51 1.98 -13.53
CA LYS A 406 -8.51 3.29 -12.89
C LYS A 406 -9.88 3.64 -12.33
N GLN A 407 -9.95 4.39 -11.23
CA GLN A 407 -11.22 4.78 -10.60
C GLN A 407 -12.14 5.51 -11.59
N ASP A 408 -11.59 6.40 -12.42
CA ASP A 408 -12.36 7.10 -13.44
C ASP A 408 -12.94 6.16 -14.51
N GLY A 409 -12.26 5.03 -14.80
CA GLY A 409 -12.74 3.99 -15.69
C GLY A 409 -14.00 3.28 -15.19
N LEU A 410 -14.20 3.17 -13.88
CA LEU A 410 -15.39 2.55 -13.30
C LEU A 410 -16.68 3.30 -13.66
N ARG A 411 -16.61 4.57 -14.01
CA ARG A 411 -17.77 5.35 -14.49
C ARG A 411 -18.39 4.80 -15.75
N TYR A 412 -17.65 4.04 -16.55
CA TYR A 412 -18.14 3.43 -17.77
C TYR A 412 -18.88 2.11 -17.54
N VAL A 413 -18.67 1.47 -16.38
CA VAL A 413 -19.37 0.25 -15.99
C VAL A 413 -20.52 0.51 -15.01
N MET A 414 -20.59 1.72 -14.42
CA MET A 414 -21.65 2.19 -13.54
C MET A 414 -22.57 3.15 -14.25
N ASP A 415 -23.84 3.22 -13.86
CA ASP A 415 -24.74 4.26 -14.32
C ASP A 415 -24.49 5.63 -13.65
N GLU A 416 -25.21 6.68 -14.10
CA GLU A 416 -25.03 8.04 -13.58
C GLU A 416 -25.31 8.18 -12.06
N GLU A 417 -26.05 7.25 -11.47
CA GLU A 417 -26.37 7.26 -10.04
C GLU A 417 -25.30 6.53 -9.21
N PHE A 418 -24.25 5.96 -9.83
CA PHE A 418 -23.14 5.24 -9.20
C PHE A 418 -23.55 4.01 -8.36
N ASP A 419 -24.80 3.92 -7.94
CA ASP A 419 -25.33 2.85 -7.10
C ASP A 419 -25.85 1.65 -7.91
N GLN A 420 -25.94 1.78 -9.22
CA GLN A 420 -26.50 0.78 -10.10
C GLN A 420 -25.56 0.51 -11.29
N GLY A 421 -25.12 -0.74 -11.39
CA GLY A 421 -24.33 -1.19 -12.53
C GLY A 421 -25.15 -1.27 -13.80
N THR A 422 -24.50 -1.01 -14.93
CA THR A 422 -25.07 -1.22 -16.27
C THR A 422 -24.54 -2.53 -16.88
N ALA A 423 -25.21 -3.04 -17.93
CA ALA A 423 -24.76 -4.20 -18.71
C ALA A 423 -24.39 -5.44 -17.85
N GLY A 424 -25.24 -5.77 -16.86
CA GLY A 424 -25.09 -6.95 -16.01
C GLY A 424 -24.17 -6.77 -14.80
N TRP A 425 -23.67 -5.55 -14.54
CA TRP A 425 -22.90 -5.25 -13.36
C TRP A 425 -23.76 -5.14 -12.11
N HIS A 426 -23.25 -5.67 -10.99
CA HIS A 426 -23.81 -5.58 -9.66
C HIS A 426 -22.79 -4.99 -8.71
N MET A 427 -23.19 -4.00 -7.93
CA MET A 427 -22.40 -3.43 -6.87
C MET A 427 -22.67 -4.12 -5.53
N GLY A 428 -21.63 -4.35 -4.74
CA GLY A 428 -21.74 -4.86 -3.38
C GLY A 428 -20.80 -4.12 -2.44
N TYR A 429 -21.16 -4.14 -1.15
CA TYR A 429 -20.32 -3.61 -0.08
C TYR A 429 -20.22 -4.65 1.05
N ASP A 430 -19.00 -5.11 1.32
CA ASP A 430 -18.74 -6.00 2.46
C ASP A 430 -18.60 -5.17 3.75
N LYS A 431 -19.70 -5.10 4.51
CA LYS A 431 -19.75 -4.34 5.77
C LYS A 431 -18.79 -4.86 6.84
N ASN A 432 -18.41 -6.14 6.79
CA ASN A 432 -17.50 -6.72 7.78
C ASN A 432 -16.06 -6.30 7.54
N ASN A 433 -15.71 -6.11 6.28
CA ASN A 433 -14.37 -5.73 5.86
C ASN A 433 -14.25 -4.24 5.48
N GLY A 434 -15.37 -3.55 5.28
CA GLY A 434 -15.38 -2.17 4.83
C GLY A 434 -14.79 -2.05 3.43
N ALA A 435 -15.38 -2.74 2.45
CA ALA A 435 -14.83 -2.77 1.10
C ALA A 435 -15.93 -2.88 0.04
N ALA A 436 -15.78 -2.08 -1.00
CA ALA A 436 -16.65 -2.11 -2.18
C ALA A 436 -16.15 -3.12 -3.21
N TYR A 437 -17.09 -3.68 -3.95
CA TYR A 437 -16.78 -4.55 -5.08
C TYR A 437 -17.90 -4.50 -6.15
N LEU A 438 -17.51 -4.82 -7.39
CA LEU A 438 -18.42 -5.06 -8.50
C LEU A 438 -18.29 -6.50 -8.97
N TYR A 439 -19.36 -7.05 -9.55
CA TYR A 439 -19.28 -8.30 -10.31
C TYR A 439 -20.28 -8.30 -11.44
N ASN A 440 -20.03 -9.11 -12.46
CA ASN A 440 -20.90 -9.22 -13.64
C ASN A 440 -21.40 -10.66 -13.79
N ASP A 441 -22.74 -10.85 -13.86
CA ASP A 441 -23.40 -12.15 -14.04
C ASP A 441 -24.17 -12.30 -15.34
N ASP A 442 -24.09 -11.33 -16.26
CA ASP A 442 -24.73 -11.40 -17.57
C ASP A 442 -23.90 -12.27 -18.53
N GLU A 443 -24.40 -13.47 -18.85
CA GLU A 443 -23.75 -14.40 -19.77
C GLU A 443 -23.53 -13.83 -21.20
N SER A 444 -24.20 -12.75 -21.55
CA SER A 444 -24.04 -12.09 -22.85
C SER A 444 -22.99 -10.97 -22.83
N SER A 445 -22.51 -10.59 -21.67
CA SER A 445 -21.49 -9.56 -21.48
C SER A 445 -20.07 -10.11 -21.70
N SER A 446 -19.19 -9.31 -22.32
CA SER A 446 -17.75 -9.57 -22.39
C SER A 446 -17.10 -9.63 -20.99
N TYR A 447 -17.76 -9.01 -20.00
CA TYR A 447 -17.32 -9.01 -18.60
C TYR A 447 -17.96 -10.12 -17.76
N TYR A 448 -18.60 -11.10 -18.36
CA TYR A 448 -19.20 -12.21 -17.62
C TYR A 448 -18.21 -12.87 -16.66
N LYS A 449 -18.59 -13.01 -15.39
CA LYS A 449 -17.78 -13.53 -14.28
C LYS A 449 -16.65 -12.62 -13.80
N TRP A 450 -16.61 -11.38 -14.23
CA TRP A 450 -15.65 -10.44 -13.67
C TRP A 450 -16.05 -10.02 -12.26
N TYR A 451 -15.04 -9.84 -11.43
CA TYR A 451 -15.11 -9.30 -10.07
C TYR A 451 -14.07 -8.18 -9.96
N LEU A 452 -14.48 -7.03 -9.45
CA LEU A 452 -13.61 -5.88 -9.22
C LEU A 452 -13.66 -5.50 -7.75
N SER A 453 -12.50 -5.38 -7.10
CA SER A 453 -12.36 -4.74 -5.78
C SER A 453 -11.80 -3.35 -5.97
N TYR A 454 -12.42 -2.34 -5.35
CA TYR A 454 -12.04 -0.95 -5.53
C TYR A 454 -12.32 -0.13 -4.26
N GLU A 455 -11.80 1.10 -4.19
CA GLU A 455 -12.12 2.06 -3.14
C GLU A 455 -13.37 2.86 -3.54
N ASP A 456 -14.37 2.94 -2.66
CA ASP A 456 -15.51 3.83 -2.79
C ASP A 456 -15.53 4.87 -1.67
N ALA A 457 -16.42 5.84 -1.76
CA ALA A 457 -16.53 6.88 -0.75
C ALA A 457 -16.81 6.34 0.66
N LEU A 458 -17.44 5.15 0.77
CA LEU A 458 -17.80 4.54 2.04
C LEU A 458 -16.59 3.82 2.67
N SER A 459 -15.81 3.08 1.88
CA SER A 459 -14.58 2.44 2.34
C SER A 459 -13.51 3.48 2.68
N LEU A 460 -13.39 4.54 1.86
CA LEU A 460 -12.53 5.67 2.16
C LEU A 460 -12.91 6.34 3.48
N GLN A 461 -14.22 6.64 3.68
CA GLN A 461 -14.69 7.24 4.95
C GLN A 461 -14.31 6.37 6.14
N GLY A 462 -14.47 5.05 6.03
CA GLY A 462 -14.08 4.13 7.11
C GLY A 462 -12.58 4.14 7.44
N LYS A 463 -11.71 4.45 6.47
CA LYS A 463 -10.27 4.67 6.69
C LYS A 463 -10.02 6.03 7.35
N LEU A 464 -10.67 7.09 6.87
CA LEU A 464 -10.53 8.44 7.44
C LEU A 464 -10.99 8.50 8.90
N ASP A 465 -12.15 7.88 9.21
CA ASP A 465 -12.63 7.76 10.59
C ASP A 465 -11.62 7.03 11.48
N TYR A 466 -11.01 5.95 10.98
CA TYR A 466 -10.01 5.19 11.72
C TYR A 466 -8.72 5.98 11.97
N ILE A 467 -8.26 6.76 11.00
CA ILE A 467 -7.11 7.66 11.16
C ILE A 467 -7.34 8.64 12.30
N GLN A 468 -8.53 9.25 12.33
CA GLN A 468 -8.90 10.20 13.39
C GLN A 468 -9.08 9.50 14.75
N GLU A 469 -9.80 8.37 14.78
CA GLU A 469 -10.06 7.59 16.02
C GLU A 469 -8.76 7.09 16.69
N LYS A 470 -7.78 6.67 15.89
CA LYS A 470 -6.53 6.07 16.40
C LYS A 470 -5.35 7.01 16.38
N ASP A 471 -5.57 8.25 16.04
CA ASP A 471 -4.53 9.27 15.94
C ASP A 471 -3.36 8.89 15.02
N LEU A 472 -3.68 8.19 13.90
CA LEU A 472 -2.65 7.87 12.90
C LEU A 472 -2.12 9.14 12.25
N ALA A 473 -0.92 9.09 11.64
CA ALA A 473 -0.34 10.22 10.90
C ALA A 473 -1.22 10.67 9.74
N GLY A 474 -1.80 9.74 8.97
CA GLY A 474 -2.61 10.13 7.83
C GLY A 474 -2.87 9.00 6.83
N ILE A 475 -2.98 9.38 5.57
CA ILE A 475 -3.28 8.50 4.45
C ILE A 475 -2.27 8.67 3.32
N ILE A 476 -1.88 7.56 2.67
CA ILE A 476 -1.15 7.58 1.41
C ILE A 476 -2.04 7.13 0.26
N VAL A 477 -1.78 7.64 -0.93
CA VAL A 477 -2.54 7.38 -2.15
C VAL A 477 -1.63 6.81 -3.23
N TRP A 478 -1.90 5.61 -3.72
CA TRP A 478 -1.32 5.08 -4.94
C TRP A 478 -2.36 5.08 -6.05
N GLU A 479 -2.25 5.87 -7.08
CA GLU A 479 -1.47 7.08 -7.21
C GLU A 479 -2.39 8.22 -7.72
N SER A 480 -1.96 9.45 -7.59
CA SER A 480 -2.81 10.65 -7.76
C SER A 480 -3.52 10.76 -9.10
N SER A 481 -2.90 10.28 -10.17
CA SER A 481 -3.45 10.34 -11.52
C SER A 481 -4.49 9.24 -11.81
N LEU A 482 -4.70 8.30 -10.90
CA LEU A 482 -5.71 7.25 -11.00
C LEU A 482 -7.03 7.63 -10.33
N ASP A 483 -7.06 8.72 -9.55
CA ASP A 483 -8.31 9.26 -9.01
C ASP A 483 -9.21 9.77 -10.13
N LEU A 484 -10.45 10.05 -9.79
CA LEU A 484 -11.40 10.67 -10.72
C LEU A 484 -10.79 11.96 -11.31
N PRO A 485 -11.16 12.39 -12.52
CA PRO A 485 -10.59 13.61 -13.13
C PRO A 485 -10.76 14.88 -12.30
N THR A 486 -11.74 14.89 -11.39
CA THR A 486 -12.00 15.99 -10.44
C THR A 486 -11.27 15.83 -9.12
N HIS A 487 -10.51 14.74 -8.94
CA HIS A 487 -9.81 14.36 -7.71
C HIS A 487 -10.73 14.31 -6.48
N GLU A 488 -11.92 13.77 -6.63
CA GLU A 488 -12.97 13.77 -5.59
C GLU A 488 -12.51 13.05 -4.32
N TYR A 489 -11.81 11.93 -4.43
CA TYR A 489 -11.35 11.16 -3.28
C TYR A 489 -10.18 11.85 -2.56
N ILE A 490 -9.20 12.37 -3.30
CA ILE A 490 -8.08 13.11 -2.70
C ILE A 490 -8.58 14.40 -2.04
N ARG A 491 -9.54 15.10 -2.65
CA ARG A 491 -10.17 16.28 -2.04
C ARG A 491 -10.95 15.93 -0.78
N GLN A 492 -11.69 14.81 -0.76
CA GLN A 492 -12.35 14.33 0.46
C GLN A 492 -11.34 14.06 1.58
N MET A 493 -10.17 13.48 1.26
CA MET A 493 -9.09 13.28 2.23
C MET A 493 -8.57 14.61 2.76
N GLY A 494 -8.30 15.57 1.88
CA GLY A 494 -7.83 16.92 2.24
C GLY A 494 -8.81 17.63 3.16
N ASP A 495 -10.08 17.70 2.78
CA ASP A 495 -11.12 18.37 3.55
C ASP A 495 -11.28 17.80 4.98
N GLN A 496 -11.13 16.47 5.14
CA GLN A 496 -11.31 15.81 6.43
C GLN A 496 -10.06 15.77 7.30
N LEU A 497 -8.89 15.66 6.70
CA LEU A 497 -7.64 15.48 7.43
C LEU A 497 -6.83 16.78 7.61
N LEU A 498 -6.86 17.68 6.60
CA LEU A 498 -6.10 18.94 6.65
C LEU A 498 -6.97 20.11 7.14
N GLY A 499 -8.30 19.94 7.15
CA GLY A 499 -9.25 21.00 7.50
C GLY A 499 -9.64 21.88 6.30
N GLU A 500 -10.65 22.76 6.48
CA GLU A 500 -11.04 23.69 5.41
C GLU A 500 -9.86 24.58 5.05
N SER A 501 -9.29 24.33 3.87
CA SER A 501 -8.28 25.05 3.10
C SER A 501 -7.19 25.79 3.89
N LEU A 502 -6.00 25.32 3.71
CA LEU A 502 -4.77 26.10 3.90
C LEU A 502 -4.76 27.34 2.99
#